data_d667b8afafd91367a7955b7b14baa734
#
_entry.id   d667b8afafd91367a7955b7b14baa734
#
_cell.length_a   1.000
_cell.length_b   1.000
_cell.length_c   1.000
_cell.angle_alpha   90.00
_cell.angle_beta   90.00
_cell.angle_gamma   90.00
#
_symmetry.space_group_name_H-M   'P 1'
#
loop_
_entity.id
_entity.type
_entity.pdbx_description
1 polymer ?
#
loop_
_entity_poly.entity_id
_entity_poly.type
_entity_poly.pdbx_seq_one_letter_code
_entity_poly.pdbx_strand_id
1 'polypeptide(L)'
;MKKAILATKVGMTQIFNADGVLVPVTVLEAGPCSVTQIKTVENDGYSAVQVAYADKKEKVVSKDANGKKEIRNRHGVNKAQMGHFAKAGVSGKRYVREFKFENADEYKLGDVIKADIFAEGDKIDATAISKGKGFQGAITVSYTHLTLPT
;
A
#
# COMPACT_ATOMS: atom_id res chain seq x y z
N MET A 1 2.36 17.54 -0.31
CA MET A 1 3.13 16.29 0.01
C MET A 1 4.17 16.09 -1.08
N LYS A 2 5.45 15.97 -0.72
CA LYS A 2 6.54 15.89 -1.71
C LYS A 2 6.80 14.46 -2.20
N LYS A 3 6.73 13.48 -1.31
CA LYS A 3 7.01 12.06 -1.60
C LYS A 3 6.01 11.19 -0.88
N ALA A 4 5.51 10.14 -1.51
CA ALA A 4 4.69 9.11 -0.87
C ALA A 4 4.81 7.78 -1.62
N ILE A 5 4.67 6.66 -0.93
CA ILE A 5 4.73 5.33 -1.52
C ILE A 5 3.86 4.36 -0.71
N LEU A 6 3.38 3.31 -1.35
CA LEU A 6 2.76 2.18 -0.68
C LEU A 6 3.81 1.13 -0.35
N ALA A 7 3.75 0.60 0.88
CA ALA A 7 4.69 -0.39 1.35
C ALA A 7 4.00 -1.49 2.16
N THR A 8 4.65 -2.63 2.26
CA THR A 8 4.25 -3.74 3.13
C THR A 8 5.23 -3.88 4.28
N LYS A 9 4.73 -3.94 5.50
CA LYS A 9 5.56 -4.25 6.68
C LYS A 9 5.98 -5.72 6.63
N VAL A 10 7.27 -5.96 6.47
CA VAL A 10 7.87 -7.30 6.50
C VAL A 10 8.04 -7.76 7.96
N GLY A 11 8.60 -6.89 8.80
CA GLY A 11 8.85 -7.22 10.20
C GLY A 11 9.59 -6.13 10.94
N MET A 12 10.08 -6.48 12.10
CA MET A 12 10.98 -5.64 12.89
C MET A 12 12.27 -6.40 13.18
N THR A 13 13.36 -5.66 13.21
CA THR A 13 14.69 -6.15 13.55
C THR A 13 15.46 -5.05 14.27
N GLN A 14 16.74 -5.25 14.47
CA GLN A 14 17.64 -4.29 15.08
C GLN A 14 18.94 -4.25 14.27
N ILE A 15 19.53 -3.07 14.20
CA ILE A 15 20.81 -2.82 13.54
C ILE A 15 21.72 -2.04 14.48
N PHE A 16 23.03 -2.13 14.26
CA PHE A 16 24.01 -1.34 14.98
C PHE A 16 24.39 -0.12 14.13
N ASN A 17 24.40 1.05 14.74
CA ASN A 17 24.97 2.25 14.14
C ASN A 17 26.52 2.16 14.10
N ALA A 18 27.15 3.11 13.40
CA ALA A 18 28.59 3.23 13.37
C ALA A 18 29.22 3.38 14.77
N ASP A 19 28.50 3.95 15.71
CA ASP A 19 28.89 4.13 17.12
C ASP A 19 28.67 2.87 17.99
N GLY A 20 28.25 1.75 17.39
CA GLY A 20 27.96 0.53 18.13
C GLY A 20 26.64 0.53 18.91
N VAL A 21 25.80 1.56 18.74
CA VAL A 21 24.50 1.66 19.41
C VAL A 21 23.47 0.81 18.69
N LEU A 22 22.73 -0.01 19.45
CA LEU A 22 21.65 -0.83 18.94
C LEU A 22 20.39 0.01 18.64
N VAL A 23 19.93 -0.01 17.40
CA VAL A 23 18.75 0.72 16.95
C VAL A 23 17.66 -0.26 16.51
N PRO A 24 16.46 -0.23 17.10
CA PRO A 24 15.32 -1.01 16.62
C PRO A 24 14.79 -0.41 15.33
N VAL A 25 14.58 -1.27 14.32
CA VAL A 25 14.10 -0.84 13.00
C VAL A 25 12.90 -1.66 12.54
N THR A 26 12.03 -1.04 11.75
CA THR A 26 10.96 -1.71 11.02
C THR A 26 11.36 -1.85 9.56
N VAL A 27 11.31 -3.07 9.05
CA VAL A 27 11.60 -3.37 7.65
C VAL A 27 10.32 -3.25 6.83
N LEU A 28 10.36 -2.39 5.83
CA LEU A 28 9.28 -2.16 4.89
C LEU A 28 9.72 -2.53 3.47
N GLU A 29 8.91 -3.30 2.77
CA GLU A 29 9.03 -3.52 1.33
C GLU A 29 8.25 -2.42 0.62
N ALA A 30 8.94 -1.42 0.06
CA ALA A 30 8.36 -0.24 -0.55
C ALA A 30 8.39 -0.33 -2.09
N GLY A 31 7.21 -0.37 -2.70
CA GLY A 31 7.06 -0.44 -4.15
C GLY A 31 7.48 -1.79 -4.78
N PRO A 32 7.55 -1.90 -6.10
CA PRO A 32 7.22 -0.85 -7.07
C PRO A 32 5.73 -0.49 -7.10
N CYS A 33 5.44 0.81 -7.11
CA CYS A 33 4.08 1.34 -7.25
C CYS A 33 3.89 1.89 -8.65
N SER A 34 2.81 1.50 -9.33
CA SER A 34 2.52 1.99 -10.68
C SER A 34 1.48 3.09 -10.65
N VAL A 35 1.68 4.15 -11.43
CA VAL A 35 0.72 5.24 -11.59
C VAL A 35 -0.44 4.76 -12.48
N THR A 36 -1.66 4.77 -11.95
CA THR A 36 -2.86 4.30 -12.65
C THR A 36 -3.75 5.41 -13.15
N GLN A 37 -3.73 6.57 -12.48
CA GLN A 37 -4.50 7.72 -12.90
C GLN A 37 -3.85 9.00 -12.36
N ILE A 38 -3.93 10.07 -13.14
CA ILE A 38 -3.56 11.41 -12.73
C ILE A 38 -4.85 12.23 -12.70
N LYS A 39 -5.10 12.86 -11.56
CA LYS A 39 -6.25 13.73 -11.37
C LYS A 39 -5.82 15.18 -11.50
N THR A 40 -6.60 15.94 -12.26
CA THR A 40 -6.36 17.34 -12.53
C THR A 40 -7.49 18.19 -11.97
N VAL A 41 -7.20 19.46 -11.69
CA VAL A 41 -8.19 20.40 -11.15
C VAL A 41 -9.37 20.60 -12.12
N GLU A 42 -9.10 20.54 -13.43
CA GLU A 42 -10.12 20.76 -14.46
C GLU A 42 -11.16 19.64 -14.50
N ASN A 43 -10.75 18.40 -14.37
CA ASN A 43 -11.62 17.22 -14.51
C ASN A 43 -12.18 16.74 -13.16
N ASP A 44 -11.33 16.72 -12.12
CA ASP A 44 -11.65 16.10 -10.82
C ASP A 44 -11.82 17.13 -9.70
N GLY A 45 -11.50 18.40 -9.94
CA GLY A 45 -11.58 19.47 -8.96
C GLY A 45 -10.39 19.54 -7.99
N TYR A 46 -9.42 18.61 -8.11
CA TYR A 46 -8.19 18.60 -7.31
C TYR A 46 -7.06 17.86 -8.05
N SER A 47 -5.82 18.20 -7.70
CA SER A 47 -4.65 17.53 -8.24
C SER A 47 -4.20 16.39 -7.34
N ALA A 48 -4.06 15.18 -7.91
CA ALA A 48 -3.57 13.99 -7.21
C ALA A 48 -3.06 12.93 -8.20
N VAL A 49 -2.20 12.06 -7.72
CA VAL A 49 -1.72 10.89 -8.46
C VAL A 49 -2.25 9.63 -7.77
N GLN A 50 -2.93 8.81 -8.52
CA GLN A 50 -3.38 7.51 -8.06
C GLN A 50 -2.31 6.48 -8.35
N VAL A 51 -1.85 5.80 -7.31
CA VAL A 51 -0.84 4.74 -7.39
C VAL A 51 -1.41 3.39 -7.00
N ALA A 52 -0.92 2.34 -7.62
CA ALA A 52 -1.33 0.97 -7.38
C ALA A 52 -0.13 0.08 -7.00
N TYR A 53 -0.36 -0.81 -6.02
CA TYR A 53 0.67 -1.65 -5.41
C TYR A 53 0.20 -3.08 -5.21
N ALA A 54 1.14 -4.03 -5.24
CA ALA A 54 0.97 -5.47 -5.13
C ALA A 54 0.08 -6.09 -6.23
N ASP A 55 0.61 -7.07 -6.93
CA ASP A 55 -0.10 -7.73 -8.02
C ASP A 55 -1.26 -8.59 -7.52
N LYS A 56 -2.33 -8.59 -8.26
CA LYS A 56 -3.52 -9.39 -8.00
C LYS A 56 -3.87 -10.20 -9.23
N LYS A 57 -4.11 -11.50 -9.03
CA LYS A 57 -4.50 -12.41 -10.11
C LYS A 57 -5.82 -11.97 -10.73
N GLU A 58 -5.93 -12.10 -12.03
CA GLU A 58 -7.16 -11.83 -12.76
C GLU A 58 -8.24 -12.84 -12.42
N LYS A 59 -9.50 -12.39 -12.43
CA LYS A 59 -10.65 -13.25 -12.26
C LYS A 59 -10.96 -13.93 -13.59
N VAL A 60 -10.57 -15.21 -13.70
CA VAL A 60 -10.87 -16.01 -14.89
C VAL A 60 -12.23 -16.67 -14.72
N VAL A 61 -13.10 -16.45 -15.69
CA VAL A 61 -14.40 -17.10 -15.78
C VAL A 61 -14.34 -18.03 -16.99
N SER A 62 -14.24 -19.34 -16.74
CA SER A 62 -14.39 -20.37 -17.77
C SER A 62 -15.82 -20.90 -17.78
N LYS A 63 -16.29 -21.37 -18.93
CA LYS A 63 -17.52 -22.15 -19.04
C LYS A 63 -17.14 -23.62 -19.16
N ASP A 64 -17.72 -24.46 -18.33
CA ASP A 64 -17.59 -25.91 -18.48
C ASP A 64 -18.32 -26.42 -19.74
N ALA A 65 -18.03 -27.66 -20.14
CA ALA A 65 -18.70 -28.32 -21.26
C ALA A 65 -20.23 -28.30 -21.14
N ASN A 66 -20.75 -28.18 -19.93
CA ASN A 66 -22.19 -28.09 -19.63
C ASN A 66 -22.72 -26.65 -19.51
N GLY A 67 -21.94 -25.65 -19.93
CA GLY A 67 -22.33 -24.23 -19.89
C GLY A 67 -22.33 -23.59 -18.51
N LYS A 68 -21.98 -24.31 -17.45
CA LYS A 68 -21.83 -23.73 -16.12
C LYS A 68 -20.59 -22.85 -16.06
N LYS A 69 -20.76 -21.66 -15.48
CA LYS A 69 -19.64 -20.74 -15.24
C LYS A 69 -18.79 -21.20 -14.06
N GLU A 70 -17.59 -21.64 -14.31
CA GLU A 70 -16.59 -21.87 -13.27
C GLU A 70 -15.81 -20.57 -13.05
N ILE A 71 -15.79 -20.10 -11.80
CA ILE A 71 -15.04 -18.90 -11.43
C ILE A 71 -13.75 -19.33 -10.77
N ARG A 72 -12.65 -19.21 -11.49
CA ARG A 72 -11.31 -19.32 -10.92
C ARG A 72 -10.92 -17.97 -10.32
N ASN A 73 -10.19 -18.00 -9.22
CA ASN A 73 -9.74 -16.79 -8.51
C ASN A 73 -10.91 -15.86 -8.07
N ARG A 74 -11.79 -16.32 -7.18
CA ARG A 74 -12.93 -15.55 -6.65
C ARG A 74 -12.54 -14.14 -6.17
N HIS A 75 -11.34 -13.98 -5.65
CA HIS A 75 -10.79 -12.71 -5.16
C HIS A 75 -9.94 -11.96 -6.22
N GLY A 76 -10.04 -12.35 -7.48
CA GLY A 76 -9.34 -11.70 -8.59
C GLY A 76 -9.87 -10.30 -8.90
N VAL A 77 -9.20 -9.63 -9.84
CA VAL A 77 -9.60 -8.31 -10.35
C VAL A 77 -10.88 -8.44 -11.16
N ASN A 78 -11.84 -7.55 -10.94
CA ASN A 78 -13.08 -7.50 -11.71
C ASN A 78 -12.84 -6.93 -13.12
N LYS A 79 -13.75 -7.24 -14.07
CA LYS A 79 -13.66 -6.74 -15.44
C LYS A 79 -13.59 -5.21 -15.52
N ALA A 80 -14.35 -4.51 -14.68
CA ALA A 80 -14.33 -3.05 -14.60
C ALA A 80 -12.96 -2.53 -14.13
N GLN A 81 -12.38 -3.14 -13.09
CA GLN A 81 -11.04 -2.79 -12.60
C GLN A 81 -9.95 -3.10 -13.63
N MET A 82 -10.09 -4.22 -14.37
CA MET A 82 -9.17 -4.54 -15.47
C MET A 82 -9.17 -3.46 -16.56
N GLY A 83 -10.35 -2.94 -16.93
CA GLY A 83 -10.45 -1.82 -17.84
C GLY A 83 -9.78 -0.55 -17.34
N HIS A 84 -9.84 -0.29 -16.04
CA HIS A 84 -9.13 0.83 -15.40
C HIS A 84 -7.61 0.66 -15.48
N PHE A 85 -7.09 -0.51 -15.10
CA PHE A 85 -5.65 -0.78 -15.19
C PHE A 85 -5.14 -0.85 -16.63
N ALA A 86 -5.94 -1.36 -17.55
CA ALA A 86 -5.59 -1.42 -18.99
C ALA A 86 -5.36 -0.03 -19.59
N LYS A 87 -6.09 1.00 -19.16
CA LYS A 87 -5.86 2.39 -19.60
C LYS A 87 -4.45 2.89 -19.25
N ALA A 88 -3.91 2.44 -18.11
CA ALA A 88 -2.57 2.78 -17.68
C ALA A 88 -1.50 1.78 -18.15
N GLY A 89 -1.88 0.72 -18.88
CA GLY A 89 -0.95 -0.34 -19.30
C GLY A 89 -0.37 -1.17 -18.15
N VAL A 90 -1.08 -1.24 -17.01
CA VAL A 90 -0.60 -1.87 -15.77
C VAL A 90 -1.38 -3.15 -15.50
N SER A 91 -0.72 -4.17 -14.95
CA SER A 91 -1.36 -5.40 -14.47
C SER A 91 -2.34 -5.11 -13.32
N GLY A 92 -3.27 -6.02 -13.07
CA GLY A 92 -4.20 -5.88 -11.95
C GLY A 92 -3.49 -5.78 -10.61
N LYS A 93 -3.77 -4.72 -9.84
CA LYS A 93 -3.17 -4.45 -8.53
C LYS A 93 -4.16 -4.64 -7.40
N ARG A 94 -3.64 -4.91 -6.20
CA ARG A 94 -4.45 -5.17 -5.01
C ARG A 94 -4.82 -3.90 -4.27
N TYR A 95 -3.89 -2.99 -4.12
CA TYR A 95 -4.07 -1.74 -3.38
C TYR A 95 -3.96 -0.57 -4.33
N VAL A 96 -4.95 0.32 -4.28
CA VAL A 96 -4.98 1.55 -5.05
C VAL A 96 -5.24 2.70 -4.07
N ARG A 97 -4.40 3.72 -4.10
CA ARG A 97 -4.51 4.90 -3.24
C ARG A 97 -4.12 6.15 -4.01
N GLU A 98 -4.66 7.27 -3.58
CA GLU A 98 -4.37 8.57 -4.15
C GLU A 98 -3.49 9.38 -3.20
N PHE A 99 -2.51 10.05 -3.77
CA PHE A 99 -1.64 10.96 -3.05
C PHE A 99 -1.67 12.34 -3.70
N LYS A 100 -1.82 13.38 -2.89
CA LYS A 100 -1.74 14.77 -3.33
C LYS A 100 -0.29 15.20 -3.38
N PHE A 101 0.37 14.93 -4.50
CA PHE A 101 1.72 15.42 -4.74
C PHE A 101 1.70 16.90 -5.12
N GLU A 102 2.73 17.63 -4.75
CA GLU A 102 2.93 19.03 -5.18
C GLU A 102 3.30 19.11 -6.66
N ASN A 103 3.98 18.07 -7.16
CA ASN A 103 4.45 17.91 -8.53
C ASN A 103 3.67 16.83 -9.29
N ALA A 104 2.35 16.78 -9.14
CA ALA A 104 1.52 15.78 -9.80
C ALA A 104 1.64 15.78 -11.33
N ASP A 105 1.95 16.94 -11.91
CA ASP A 105 2.07 17.13 -13.36
C ASP A 105 3.33 16.49 -13.98
N GLU A 106 4.31 16.13 -13.18
CA GLU A 106 5.54 15.46 -13.64
C GLU A 106 5.32 13.97 -13.91
N TYR A 107 4.28 13.37 -13.32
CA TYR A 107 4.00 11.95 -13.45
C TYR A 107 3.22 11.64 -14.72
N LYS A 108 3.48 10.47 -15.28
CA LYS A 108 2.77 9.91 -16.44
C LYS A 108 2.05 8.62 -16.07
N LEU A 109 1.01 8.28 -16.84
CA LEU A 109 0.32 7.01 -16.70
C LEU A 109 1.30 5.85 -16.97
N GLY A 110 1.31 4.87 -16.08
CA GLY A 110 2.20 3.72 -16.16
C GLY A 110 3.57 3.90 -15.52
N ASP A 111 3.92 5.12 -15.08
CA ASP A 111 5.19 5.34 -14.39
C ASP A 111 5.30 4.47 -13.13
N VAL A 112 6.54 4.10 -12.80
CA VAL A 112 6.84 3.22 -11.67
C VAL A 112 7.61 3.99 -10.60
N ILE A 113 7.00 4.12 -9.45
CA ILE A 113 7.60 4.75 -8.27
C ILE A 113 8.24 3.65 -7.42
N LYS A 114 9.54 3.77 -7.15
CA LYS A 114 10.33 2.86 -6.33
C LYS A 114 10.77 3.53 -5.04
N ALA A 115 11.40 2.76 -4.15
CA ALA A 115 11.94 3.25 -2.88
C ALA A 115 13.05 4.32 -3.05
N ASP A 116 13.67 4.39 -4.22
CA ASP A 116 14.77 5.31 -4.56
C ASP A 116 14.41 6.80 -4.40
N ILE A 117 13.11 7.11 -4.32
CA ILE A 117 12.66 8.48 -4.04
C ILE A 117 13.02 8.96 -2.63
N PHE A 118 13.33 8.04 -1.70
CA PHE A 118 13.72 8.35 -0.33
C PHE A 118 15.24 8.24 -0.17
N ALA A 119 15.80 9.13 0.63
CA ALA A 119 17.20 9.13 1.00
C ALA A 119 17.37 8.76 2.48
N GLU A 120 18.57 8.31 2.84
CA GLU A 120 18.92 8.08 4.24
C GLU A 120 18.81 9.38 5.05
N GLY A 121 18.22 9.27 6.24
CA GLY A 121 17.97 10.42 7.10
C GLY A 121 16.66 11.17 6.81
N ASP A 122 15.91 10.82 5.76
CA ASP A 122 14.58 11.40 5.51
C ASP A 122 13.62 11.04 6.67
N LYS A 123 12.93 12.04 7.20
CA LYS A 123 11.85 11.82 8.17
C LYS A 123 10.57 11.48 7.42
N ILE A 124 9.95 10.37 7.78
CA ILE A 124 8.74 9.86 7.16
C ILE A 124 7.62 9.68 8.17
N ASP A 125 6.39 9.89 7.71
CA ASP A 125 5.18 9.52 8.43
C ASP A 125 4.62 8.21 7.86
N ALA A 126 4.15 7.32 8.73
CA ALA A 126 3.58 6.05 8.32
C ALA A 126 2.15 5.92 8.80
N THR A 127 1.23 5.60 7.87
CA THR A 127 -0.17 5.32 8.18
C THR A 127 -0.48 3.88 7.86
N ALA A 128 -1.03 3.13 8.82
CA ALA A 128 -1.37 1.74 8.64
C ALA A 128 -2.58 1.33 9.48
N ILE A 129 -3.22 0.23 9.10
CA ILE A 129 -4.25 -0.42 9.91
C ILE A 129 -3.54 -1.41 10.85
N SER A 130 -3.63 -1.17 12.15
CA SER A 130 -3.04 -2.06 13.16
C SER A 130 -3.85 -3.36 13.31
N LYS A 131 -3.21 -4.39 13.83
CA LYS A 131 -3.92 -5.63 14.20
C LYS A 131 -4.92 -5.34 15.31
N GLY A 132 -6.14 -5.85 15.17
CA GLY A 132 -7.16 -5.76 16.20
C GLY A 132 -6.74 -6.47 17.49
N LYS A 133 -7.01 -5.85 18.63
CA LYS A 133 -6.75 -6.39 19.98
C LYS A 133 -8.04 -6.66 20.76
N GLY A 134 -9.18 -6.57 20.13
CA GLY A 134 -10.48 -6.65 20.77
C GLY A 134 -10.77 -5.44 21.65
N PHE A 135 -11.74 -5.59 22.53
CA PHE A 135 -12.09 -4.57 23.51
C PHE A 135 -11.09 -4.58 24.66
N GLN A 136 -10.37 -3.46 24.85
CA GLN A 136 -9.40 -3.27 25.92
C GLN A 136 -10.03 -2.41 27.02
N GLY A 137 -10.64 -3.04 28.00
CA GLY A 137 -11.22 -2.37 29.18
C GLY A 137 -10.17 -2.07 30.25
N ALA A 138 -10.56 -1.31 31.27
CA ALA A 138 -9.70 -0.92 32.39
C ALA A 138 -9.04 -2.13 33.10
N ILE A 139 -9.76 -3.24 33.27
CA ILE A 139 -9.25 -4.49 33.86
C ILE A 139 -8.10 -5.06 33.03
N THR A 140 -8.20 -5.03 31.70
CA THR A 140 -7.18 -5.53 30.79
C THR A 140 -5.92 -4.66 30.83
N VAL A 141 -6.10 -3.35 30.94
CA VAL A 141 -4.99 -2.38 31.06
C VAL A 141 -4.25 -2.58 32.38
N SER A 142 -4.95 -2.78 33.51
CA SER A 142 -4.30 -3.02 34.79
C SER A 142 -3.48 -4.30 34.81
N TYR A 143 -3.90 -5.34 34.12
CA TYR A 143 -3.15 -6.60 34.01
C TYR A 143 -1.84 -6.45 33.21
N THR A 144 -1.79 -5.52 32.24
CA THR A 144 -0.61 -5.34 31.38
C THR A 144 0.34 -4.23 31.81
N HIS A 145 -0.12 -3.23 32.56
CA HIS A 145 0.64 -2.02 32.86
C HIS A 145 0.76 -1.65 34.35
N LEU A 146 -0.07 -2.24 35.20
CA LEU A 146 0.04 -1.99 36.63
C LEU A 146 0.98 -3.01 37.27
N THR A 147 2.07 -2.52 37.84
CA THR A 147 2.86 -3.26 38.84
C THR A 147 2.10 -3.19 40.17
N LEU A 148 1.80 -4.34 40.77
CA LEU A 148 1.28 -4.38 42.12
C LEU A 148 2.36 -3.79 43.05
N PRO A 149 2.02 -2.84 43.95
CA PRO A 149 2.94 -2.43 44.98
C PRO A 149 3.20 -3.63 45.86
N THR A 150 4.44 -4.03 45.93
CA THR A 150 4.94 -5.04 46.88
C THR A 150 5.13 -4.41 48.23
#